data_73820fa78c35d9eb57124a2b54282384
#
_entry.id   73820fa78c35d9eb57124a2b54282384
#
_cell.length_a   1.000
_cell.length_b   1.000
_cell.length_c   1.000
_cell.angle_alpha   90.00
_cell.angle_beta   90.00
_cell.angle_gamma   90.00
#
_symmetry.space_group_name_H-M   'P 1'
#
loop_
_entity.id
_entity.type
_entity.pdbx_description
1 polymer ?
#
loop_
_entity_poly.entity_id
_entity_poly.type
_entity_poly.pdbx_seq_one_letter_code
_entity_poly.pdbx_strand_id
1 'polypeptide(L)'
;MTGTRLVHVPYKGTAPALNDLIAGHVDMIFMELASALRLHQAGKARILAVATEKRIPVLPDIPTLDEVGVKNFESGTWNAIAAPPKTPAAIVAKLNKAVDEVLASKDVQEKFAKLNLHAAGGTPAEAAAFIRNQTKIWGEVIKEAHVPAH
;
A
#
# COMPACT_ATOMS: atom_id res chain seq x y z
N MET A 1 -9.70 -17.82 -1.13
CA MET A 1 -9.62 -17.38 0.27
C MET A 1 -11.01 -17.40 0.95
N THR A 2 -11.92 -16.49 0.61
CA THR A 2 -13.21 -16.35 1.33
C THR A 2 -14.38 -17.09 0.70
N GLY A 3 -14.27 -17.59 -0.52
CA GLY A 3 -15.40 -18.18 -1.29
C GLY A 3 -16.47 -17.15 -1.73
N THR A 4 -16.29 -15.88 -1.41
CA THR A 4 -17.20 -14.80 -1.83
C THR A 4 -16.93 -14.36 -3.26
N ARG A 5 -18.00 -14.04 -3.97
CA ARG A 5 -17.92 -13.47 -5.32
C ARG A 5 -18.17 -11.97 -5.24
N LEU A 6 -17.14 -11.18 -5.58
CA LEU A 6 -17.22 -9.73 -5.68
C LEU A 6 -17.23 -9.32 -7.17
N VAL A 7 -17.97 -8.27 -7.48
CA VAL A 7 -17.95 -7.66 -8.82
C VAL A 7 -16.96 -6.50 -8.80
N HIS A 8 -15.90 -6.61 -9.59
CA HIS A 8 -14.91 -5.53 -9.72
C HIS A 8 -15.44 -4.41 -10.62
N VAL A 9 -15.44 -3.19 -10.08
CA VAL A 9 -15.79 -1.96 -10.82
C VAL A 9 -14.52 -1.14 -11.01
N PRO A 10 -13.95 -1.08 -12.24
CA PRO A 10 -12.70 -0.38 -12.49
C PRO A 10 -12.90 1.15 -12.55
N TYR A 11 -11.99 1.90 -11.93
CA TYR A 11 -11.96 3.36 -11.96
C TYR A 11 -10.62 3.90 -12.45
N LYS A 12 -10.63 5.07 -13.09
CA LYS A 12 -9.40 5.78 -13.53
C LYS A 12 -8.73 6.56 -12.38
N GLY A 13 -8.67 5.95 -11.19
CA GLY A 13 -8.04 6.53 -10.00
C GLY A 13 -8.96 6.56 -8.78
N THR A 14 -8.40 6.96 -7.65
CA THR A 14 -9.08 6.89 -6.34
C THR A 14 -10.24 7.87 -6.22
N ALA A 15 -10.12 9.08 -6.76
CA ALA A 15 -11.12 10.12 -6.57
C ALA A 15 -12.53 9.77 -7.11
N PRO A 16 -12.72 9.28 -8.35
CA PRO A 16 -14.02 8.86 -8.82
C PRO A 16 -14.57 7.65 -8.05
N ALA A 17 -13.72 6.69 -7.67
CA ALA A 17 -14.14 5.55 -6.85
C ALA A 17 -14.67 5.97 -5.47
N LEU A 18 -14.06 6.99 -4.85
CA LEU A 18 -14.52 7.54 -3.57
C LEU A 18 -15.87 8.25 -3.68
N ASN A 19 -16.08 8.98 -4.78
CA ASN A 19 -17.38 9.63 -5.00
C ASN A 19 -18.50 8.60 -5.09
N ASP A 20 -18.26 7.50 -5.81
CA ASP A 20 -19.24 6.43 -5.97
C ASP A 20 -19.44 5.62 -4.68
N LEU A 21 -18.39 5.44 -3.86
CA LEU A 21 -18.54 4.87 -2.53
C LEU A 21 -19.42 5.74 -1.64
N ILE A 22 -19.17 7.05 -1.61
CA ILE A 22 -19.95 8.00 -0.79
C ILE A 22 -21.40 8.10 -1.28
N ALA A 23 -21.61 7.99 -2.60
CA ALA A 23 -22.94 7.99 -3.21
C ALA A 23 -23.68 6.65 -3.05
N GLY A 24 -23.01 5.59 -2.61
CA GLY A 24 -23.60 4.26 -2.45
C GLY A 24 -23.72 3.48 -3.77
N HIS A 25 -23.00 3.87 -4.83
CA HIS A 25 -22.96 3.15 -6.10
C HIS A 25 -22.04 1.92 -6.04
N VAL A 26 -21.08 1.90 -5.11
CA VAL A 26 -20.26 0.73 -4.78
C VAL A 26 -20.25 0.52 -3.27
N ASP A 27 -20.17 -0.75 -2.86
CA ASP A 27 -20.34 -1.12 -1.45
C ASP A 27 -19.04 -1.02 -0.65
N MET A 28 -17.88 -1.20 -1.30
CA MET A 28 -16.58 -1.22 -0.64
C MET A 28 -15.44 -0.86 -1.59
N ILE A 29 -14.33 -0.42 -1.01
CA ILE A 29 -13.09 -0.12 -1.73
C ILE A 29 -11.88 -0.49 -0.86
N PHE A 30 -10.80 -0.97 -1.49
CA PHE A 30 -9.46 -0.97 -0.90
C PHE A 30 -8.76 0.34 -1.27
N MET A 31 -8.24 1.05 -0.27
CA MET A 31 -7.65 2.37 -0.48
C MET A 31 -6.56 2.68 0.53
N GLU A 32 -5.77 3.70 0.26
CA GLU A 32 -4.72 4.16 1.16
C GLU A 32 -5.30 4.72 2.45
N LEU A 33 -4.62 4.43 3.57
CA LEU A 33 -5.05 4.79 4.91
C LEU A 33 -5.35 6.28 5.08
N ALA A 34 -4.52 7.17 4.54
CA ALA A 34 -4.69 8.61 4.71
C ALA A 34 -6.03 9.13 4.15
N SER A 35 -6.49 8.56 3.03
CA SER A 35 -7.78 8.89 2.44
C SER A 35 -8.94 8.22 3.20
N ALA A 36 -8.77 6.96 3.59
CA ALA A 36 -9.76 6.22 4.39
C ALA A 36 -10.02 6.92 5.73
N LEU A 37 -8.96 7.34 6.43
CA LEU A 37 -9.04 7.99 7.74
C LEU A 37 -9.84 9.29 7.68
N ARG A 38 -9.61 10.13 6.67
CA ARG A 38 -10.37 11.37 6.48
C ARG A 38 -11.86 11.13 6.29
N LEU A 39 -12.23 10.14 5.48
CA LEU A 39 -13.64 9.78 5.26
C LEU A 39 -14.28 9.17 6.50
N HIS A 40 -13.54 8.34 7.22
CA HIS A 40 -13.99 7.72 8.45
C HIS A 40 -14.26 8.76 9.54
N GLN A 41 -13.33 9.69 9.76
CA GLN A 41 -13.48 10.79 10.71
C GLN A 41 -14.62 11.74 10.34
N ALA A 42 -14.87 11.93 9.04
CA ALA A 42 -15.98 12.73 8.54
C ALA A 42 -17.34 11.99 8.56
N GLY A 43 -17.38 10.73 9.00
CA GLY A 43 -18.59 9.90 9.00
C GLY A 43 -19.11 9.52 7.61
N LYS A 44 -18.31 9.71 6.55
CA LYS A 44 -18.71 9.46 5.15
C LYS A 44 -18.43 8.03 4.68
N ALA A 45 -17.54 7.31 5.38
CA ALA A 45 -17.27 5.91 5.16
C ALA A 45 -16.82 5.26 6.46
N ARG A 46 -16.95 3.94 6.56
CA ARG A 46 -16.49 3.16 7.71
C ARG A 46 -15.32 2.28 7.31
N ILE A 47 -14.21 2.37 8.05
CA ILE A 47 -13.12 1.42 7.92
C ILE A 47 -13.55 0.11 8.60
N LEU A 48 -13.53 -0.99 7.87
CA LEU A 48 -13.93 -2.32 8.34
C LEU A 48 -12.77 -3.13 8.87
N ALA A 49 -11.64 -3.07 8.18
CA ALA A 49 -10.39 -3.75 8.54
C ALA A 49 -9.20 -3.05 7.87
N VAL A 50 -8.00 -3.33 8.37
CA VAL A 50 -6.74 -2.93 7.75
C VAL A 50 -6.03 -4.14 7.13
N ALA A 51 -5.38 -3.93 5.98
CA ALA A 51 -4.67 -4.96 5.22
C ALA A 51 -3.18 -5.04 5.59
N THR A 52 -2.87 -4.83 6.86
CA THR A 52 -1.52 -4.90 7.43
C THR A 52 -1.40 -6.11 8.36
N GLU A 53 -0.18 -6.61 8.60
CA GLU A 53 0.08 -7.73 9.51
C GLU A 53 -0.41 -7.44 10.94
N LYS A 54 -0.29 -6.18 11.39
CA LYS A 54 -0.70 -5.74 12.74
C LYS A 54 -1.64 -4.55 12.64
N ARG A 55 -2.46 -4.36 13.67
CA ARG A 55 -3.32 -3.17 13.80
C ARG A 55 -2.47 -1.89 13.74
N ILE A 56 -3.06 -0.85 13.18
CA ILE A 56 -2.40 0.44 13.01
C ILE A 56 -2.60 1.28 14.29
N PRO A 57 -1.56 1.88 14.85
CA PRO A 57 -1.67 2.63 16.12
C PRO A 57 -2.69 3.75 16.13
N VAL A 58 -2.94 4.40 14.99
CA VAL A 58 -3.95 5.47 14.88
C VAL A 58 -5.39 4.96 14.78
N LEU A 59 -5.58 3.64 14.64
CA LEU A 59 -6.88 2.95 14.55
C LEU A 59 -6.84 1.66 15.39
N PRO A 60 -6.65 1.74 16.71
CA PRO A 60 -6.43 0.56 17.55
C PRO A 60 -7.64 -0.38 17.60
N ASP A 61 -8.85 0.15 17.39
CA ASP A 61 -10.09 -0.62 17.43
C ASP A 61 -10.43 -1.31 16.11
N ILE A 62 -9.75 -0.95 15.00
CA ILE A 62 -9.98 -1.56 13.70
C ILE A 62 -9.13 -2.84 13.57
N PRO A 63 -9.76 -3.99 13.32
CA PRO A 63 -9.03 -5.25 13.19
C PRO A 63 -8.23 -5.32 11.89
N THR A 64 -7.26 -6.23 11.85
CA THR A 64 -6.63 -6.63 10.59
C THR A 64 -7.53 -7.61 9.81
N LEU A 65 -7.30 -7.74 8.50
CA LEU A 65 -7.99 -8.75 7.69
C LEU A 65 -7.73 -10.17 8.21
N ASP A 66 -6.53 -10.43 8.72
CA ASP A 66 -6.18 -11.73 9.32
C ASP A 66 -7.03 -12.04 10.56
N GLU A 67 -7.26 -11.05 11.43
CA GLU A 67 -8.09 -11.20 12.64
C GLU A 67 -9.55 -11.50 12.30
N VAL A 68 -10.06 -10.99 11.18
CA VAL A 68 -11.45 -11.22 10.75
C VAL A 68 -11.60 -12.39 9.78
N GLY A 69 -10.57 -13.23 9.65
CA GLY A 69 -10.66 -14.51 8.95
C GLY A 69 -10.13 -14.55 7.53
N VAL A 70 -9.65 -13.43 6.98
CA VAL A 70 -8.94 -13.39 5.68
C VAL A 70 -7.46 -13.62 5.94
N LYS A 71 -7.09 -14.89 6.11
CA LYS A 71 -5.75 -15.29 6.53
C LYS A 71 -4.67 -15.02 5.49
N ASN A 72 -3.47 -14.64 5.96
CA ASN A 72 -2.29 -14.41 5.13
C ASN A 72 -2.52 -13.37 4.02
N PHE A 73 -3.43 -12.42 4.24
CA PHE A 73 -3.67 -11.33 3.31
C PHE A 73 -2.97 -10.07 3.80
N GLU A 74 -1.99 -9.63 3.05
CA GLU A 74 -1.31 -8.37 3.24
C GLU A 74 -1.32 -7.61 1.91
N SER A 75 -1.74 -6.36 1.94
CA SER A 75 -1.74 -5.48 0.78
C SER A 75 -1.41 -4.06 1.21
N GLY A 76 -0.46 -3.48 0.53
CA GLY A 76 -0.02 -2.11 0.77
C GLY A 76 0.57 -1.49 -0.48
N THR A 77 0.58 -0.17 -0.52
CA THR A 77 1.31 0.58 -1.55
C THR A 77 2.74 0.82 -1.07
N TRP A 78 3.67 0.77 -1.99
CA TRP A 78 5.07 1.10 -1.74
C TRP A 78 5.59 2.02 -2.84
N ASN A 79 6.56 2.83 -2.48
CA ASN A 79 7.26 3.73 -3.40
C ASN A 79 8.74 3.40 -3.35
N ALA A 80 9.38 3.39 -4.51
CA ALA A 80 10.81 3.16 -4.65
C ALA A 80 11.46 4.25 -5.51
N ILE A 81 12.71 4.57 -5.21
CA ILE A 81 13.55 5.41 -6.07
C ILE A 81 14.36 4.47 -6.95
N ALA A 82 14.27 4.62 -8.26
CA ALA A 82 15.00 3.83 -9.22
C ALA A 82 15.95 4.71 -10.04
N ALA A 83 17.14 4.20 -10.30
CA ALA A 83 18.08 4.80 -11.25
C ALA A 83 17.91 4.16 -12.65
N PRO A 84 18.21 4.90 -13.73
CA PRO A 84 18.20 4.34 -15.09
C PRO A 84 19.10 3.10 -15.21
N PRO A 85 18.75 2.16 -16.11
CA PRO A 85 19.62 1.02 -16.41
C PRO A 85 21.01 1.50 -16.84
N LYS A 86 22.07 0.80 -16.43
CA LYS A 86 23.47 1.14 -16.70
C LYS A 86 24.01 2.34 -15.91
N THR A 87 23.31 2.87 -14.91
CA THR A 87 23.92 3.84 -13.97
C THR A 87 25.11 3.19 -13.27
N PRO A 88 26.30 3.84 -13.28
CA PRO A 88 27.49 3.29 -12.62
C PRO A 88 27.23 2.96 -11.14
N ALA A 89 27.75 1.82 -10.68
CA ALA A 89 27.51 1.33 -9.30
C ALA A 89 27.94 2.36 -8.23
N ALA A 90 28.99 3.11 -8.45
CA ALA A 90 29.45 4.16 -7.54
C ALA A 90 28.41 5.30 -7.38
N ILE A 91 27.71 5.64 -8.45
CA ILE A 91 26.63 6.65 -8.41
C ILE A 91 25.42 6.08 -7.67
N VAL A 92 25.02 4.83 -7.95
CA VAL A 92 23.93 4.15 -7.23
C VAL A 92 24.23 4.09 -5.73
N ALA A 93 25.43 3.71 -5.34
CA ALA A 93 25.83 3.67 -3.93
C ALA A 93 25.78 5.05 -3.26
N LYS A 94 26.23 6.10 -3.95
CA LYS A 94 26.17 7.48 -3.45
C LYS A 94 24.72 7.96 -3.26
N LEU A 95 23.85 7.68 -4.22
CA LEU A 95 22.42 8.02 -4.13
C LEU A 95 21.74 7.25 -3.01
N ASN A 96 21.98 5.94 -2.90
CA ASN A 96 21.40 5.13 -1.83
C ASN A 96 21.81 5.65 -0.46
N LYS A 97 23.10 5.94 -0.23
CA LYS A 97 23.57 6.52 1.02
C LYS A 97 22.85 7.84 1.35
N ALA A 98 22.71 8.75 0.37
CA ALA A 98 22.02 10.02 0.58
C ALA A 98 20.53 9.83 0.92
N VAL A 99 19.86 8.86 0.28
CA VAL A 99 18.46 8.52 0.58
C VAL A 99 18.33 7.94 1.99
N ASP A 100 19.19 7.02 2.40
CA ASP A 100 19.18 6.44 3.74
C ASP A 100 19.43 7.51 4.82
N GLU A 101 20.36 8.43 4.59
CA GLU A 101 20.62 9.58 5.50
C GLU A 101 19.36 10.46 5.65
N VAL A 102 18.66 10.73 4.56
CA VAL A 102 17.42 11.52 4.58
C VAL A 102 16.30 10.76 5.29
N LEU A 103 16.12 9.49 5.01
CA LEU A 103 15.10 8.65 5.65
C LEU A 103 15.35 8.49 7.16
N ALA A 104 16.61 8.48 7.59
CA ALA A 104 16.99 8.40 9.01
C ALA A 104 16.81 9.74 9.75
N SER A 105 16.62 10.86 9.05
CA SER A 105 16.47 12.16 9.69
C SER A 105 15.15 12.26 10.47
N LYS A 106 15.21 12.90 11.66
CA LYS A 106 14.06 13.04 12.56
C LYS A 106 12.88 13.76 11.89
N ASP A 107 13.15 14.81 11.11
CA ASP A 107 12.12 15.58 10.41
C ASP A 107 11.35 14.71 9.39
N VAL A 108 12.04 13.87 8.63
CA VAL A 108 11.42 12.95 7.67
C VAL A 108 10.64 11.85 8.37
N GLN A 109 11.20 11.27 9.44
CA GLN A 109 10.51 10.26 10.25
C GLN A 109 9.20 10.80 10.85
N GLU A 110 9.22 12.02 11.40
CA GLU A 110 8.02 12.66 11.93
C GLU A 110 6.97 12.97 10.84
N LYS A 111 7.42 13.43 9.67
CA LYS A 111 6.52 13.66 8.52
C LYS A 111 5.90 12.37 8.01
N PHE A 112 6.69 11.31 7.88
CA PHE A 112 6.21 10.00 7.45
C PHE A 112 5.22 9.42 8.45
N ALA A 113 5.51 9.51 9.74
CA ALA A 113 4.60 9.06 10.78
C ALA A 113 3.23 9.77 10.71
N LYS A 114 3.21 11.09 10.48
CA LYS A 114 1.95 11.86 10.30
C LYS A 114 1.15 11.41 9.07
N LEU A 115 1.82 10.88 8.06
CA LEU A 115 1.18 10.35 6.85
C LEU A 115 0.91 8.84 6.93
N ASN A 116 1.23 8.19 8.07
CA ASN A 116 1.21 6.74 8.25
C ASN A 116 2.05 6.01 7.19
N LEU A 117 3.17 6.61 6.81
CA LEU A 117 4.17 5.99 5.95
C LEU A 117 5.29 5.41 6.79
N HIS A 118 5.83 4.29 6.34
CA HIS A 118 7.01 3.67 6.92
C HIS A 118 8.24 3.95 6.04
N ALA A 119 9.28 4.52 6.62
CA ALA A 119 10.54 4.71 5.92
C ALA A 119 11.33 3.40 5.94
N ALA A 120 11.37 2.72 4.82
CA ALA A 120 12.14 1.50 4.62
C ALA A 120 13.44 1.86 3.89
N GLY A 121 14.50 2.16 4.60
CA GLY A 121 15.85 2.26 4.03
C GLY A 121 16.38 0.89 3.60
N GLY A 122 17.66 0.80 3.28
CA GLY A 122 18.34 -0.46 2.97
C GLY A 122 19.17 -0.39 1.69
N THR A 123 19.66 -1.55 1.26
CA THR A 123 20.55 -1.67 0.11
C THR A 123 19.79 -1.76 -1.22
N PRO A 124 20.42 -1.38 -2.35
CA PRO A 124 19.85 -1.59 -3.67
C PRO A 124 19.54 -3.07 -3.97
N ALA A 125 20.30 -4.01 -3.39
CA ALA A 125 20.07 -5.43 -3.56
C ALA A 125 18.79 -5.90 -2.84
N GLU A 126 18.54 -5.41 -1.63
CA GLU A 126 17.30 -5.68 -0.88
C GLU A 126 16.09 -5.08 -1.59
N ALA A 127 16.18 -3.83 -2.06
CA ALA A 127 15.13 -3.20 -2.87
C ALA A 127 14.81 -4.00 -4.12
N ALA A 128 15.82 -4.45 -4.85
CA ALA A 128 15.64 -5.29 -6.04
C ALA A 128 15.04 -6.67 -5.71
N ALA A 129 15.40 -7.27 -4.58
CA ALA A 129 14.81 -8.53 -4.11
C ALA A 129 13.34 -8.35 -3.73
N PHE A 130 13.02 -7.28 -3.02
CA PHE A 130 11.65 -6.90 -2.68
C PHE A 130 10.78 -6.73 -3.93
N ILE A 131 11.23 -5.93 -4.91
CA ILE A 131 10.50 -5.70 -6.16
C ILE A 131 10.25 -7.01 -6.91
N ARG A 132 11.26 -7.89 -7.02
CA ARG A 132 11.07 -9.21 -7.66
C ARG A 132 10.02 -10.05 -6.94
N ASN A 133 10.04 -10.06 -5.61
CA ASN A 133 9.05 -10.79 -4.82
C ASN A 133 7.65 -10.23 -5.02
N GLN A 134 7.47 -8.91 -4.96
CA GLN A 134 6.18 -8.26 -5.22
C GLN A 134 5.66 -8.56 -6.63
N THR A 135 6.53 -8.49 -7.63
CA THR A 135 6.18 -8.83 -9.02
C THR A 135 5.69 -10.27 -9.15
N LYS A 136 6.33 -11.20 -8.45
CA LYS A 136 5.91 -12.62 -8.44
C LYS A 136 4.54 -12.78 -7.79
N ILE A 137 4.37 -12.27 -6.56
CA ILE A 137 3.11 -12.39 -5.80
C ILE A 137 1.94 -11.81 -6.58
N TRP A 138 2.06 -10.57 -7.04
CA TRP A 138 0.99 -9.90 -7.77
C TRP A 138 0.75 -10.50 -9.15
N GLY A 139 1.79 -11.02 -9.81
CA GLY A 139 1.66 -11.77 -11.05
C GLY A 139 0.81 -13.04 -10.89
N GLU A 140 1.00 -13.77 -9.80
CA GLU A 140 0.18 -14.94 -9.45
C GLU A 140 -1.28 -14.54 -9.14
N VAL A 141 -1.47 -13.49 -8.31
CA VAL A 141 -2.81 -12.97 -7.97
C VAL A 141 -3.58 -12.52 -9.21
N ILE A 142 -2.96 -11.74 -10.11
CA ILE A 142 -3.57 -11.26 -11.35
C ILE A 142 -4.01 -12.44 -12.22
N LYS A 143 -3.17 -13.46 -12.33
CA LYS A 143 -3.47 -14.67 -13.11
C LYS A 143 -4.63 -15.45 -12.52
N GLU A 144 -4.63 -15.71 -11.21
CA GLU A 144 -5.68 -16.46 -10.52
C GLU A 144 -7.02 -15.71 -10.49
N ALA A 145 -6.97 -14.38 -10.35
CA ALA A 145 -8.15 -13.53 -10.34
C ALA A 145 -8.69 -13.22 -11.75
N HIS A 146 -8.04 -13.71 -12.82
CA HIS A 146 -8.39 -13.44 -14.21
C HIS A 146 -8.57 -11.95 -14.53
N VAL A 147 -7.72 -11.09 -13.93
CA VAL A 147 -7.74 -9.65 -14.18
C VAL A 147 -7.30 -9.39 -15.63
N PRO A 148 -8.13 -8.74 -16.46
CA PRO A 148 -7.76 -8.46 -17.84
C PRO A 148 -6.59 -7.49 -17.91
N ALA A 149 -5.61 -7.79 -18.77
CA ALA A 149 -4.55 -6.85 -19.12
C ALA A 149 -5.14 -5.72 -19.98
N HIS A 150 -4.90 -4.49 -19.58
CA HIS A 150 -5.29 -3.28 -20.33
C HIS A 150 -4.08 -2.59 -20.94
#